data_513ade9b619a85821102548f3a9e3be0
#
_entry.id   513ade9b619a85821102548f3a9e3be0
#
_cell.length_a   1.000
_cell.length_b   1.000
_cell.length_c   1.000
_cell.angle_alpha   90.00
_cell.angle_beta   90.00
_cell.angle_gamma   90.00
#
_symmetry.space_group_name_H-M   'P 1'
#
loop_
_entity.id
_entity.type
_entity.pdbx_description
1 polymer ?
#
loop_
_entity_poly.entity_id
_entity_poly.type
_entity_poly.pdbx_seq_one_letter_code
_entity_poly.pdbx_strand_id
1 'polypeptide(L)'
;MNRIILLFSLWFVSLSVVASATDSLTCQYAWNWDGHERSCSVSIDRQLLDYYRKHRDHLAYRYDGMSSENQGGITAYYGFMFSERGRNTVRQLAAQVADTITSDVGRIKQALTFVQSLPYVLDEESKGREEYVRYPLETIADGKGDCEDKAVLLGALLHEMGIDFVLLSVPDHVALGVRCDSIDSGSYLEHDGKRYYYLETTAPGWEIGQIPEQYKSTVFELAPIRMNPLVIVKGVSFESEPTLVFRKASCALKMDLLNAGPTQVDGLRLHVLVIGYNHRKDKVMLDELFPLDGMLEGEENSQTIRFQCMVDKDSVIQITVMGDGIAAQHFEIKLNQSRRRGRY
;
A
#
# COMPACT_ATOMS: atom_id res chain seq x y z
N MET A 1 -39.21 39.32 58.85
CA MET A 1 -39.06 39.25 57.34
C MET A 1 -37.58 38.99 57.03
N ASN A 2 -37.21 37.75 57.01
CA ASN A 2 -35.83 37.36 56.72
C ASN A 2 -35.71 37.06 55.20
N ARG A 3 -34.88 37.82 54.53
CA ARG A 3 -34.49 37.56 53.09
C ARG A 3 -33.30 36.63 53.12
N ILE A 4 -33.49 35.42 52.56
CA ILE A 4 -32.43 34.48 52.26
C ILE A 4 -31.87 34.85 50.88
N ILE A 5 -30.60 35.22 50.85
CA ILE A 5 -29.86 35.45 49.60
C ILE A 5 -29.19 34.12 49.27
N LEU A 6 -29.65 33.47 48.19
CA LEU A 6 -28.99 32.30 47.59
C LEU A 6 -27.86 32.79 46.66
N LEU A 7 -26.62 32.54 47.07
CA LEU A 7 -25.45 32.71 46.24
C LEU A 7 -25.29 31.47 45.33
N PHE A 8 -25.55 31.62 44.04
CA PHE A 8 -25.19 30.63 43.03
C PHE A 8 -23.69 30.79 42.71
N SER A 9 -22.86 29.84 43.13
CA SER A 9 -21.48 29.73 42.71
C SER A 9 -21.44 29.05 41.32
N LEU A 10 -21.18 29.84 40.27
CA LEU A 10 -20.85 29.33 38.94
C LEU A 10 -19.44 28.72 38.96
N TRP A 11 -19.38 27.40 38.86
CA TRP A 11 -18.13 26.70 38.59
C TRP A 11 -17.86 26.82 37.09
N PHE A 12 -16.90 27.66 36.72
CA PHE A 12 -16.29 27.63 35.38
C PHE A 12 -15.37 26.41 35.30
N VAL A 13 -15.80 25.38 34.60
CA VAL A 13 -14.92 24.30 34.15
C VAL A 13 -14.16 24.84 32.92
N SER A 14 -12.95 25.31 33.11
CA SER A 14 -12.05 25.64 32.02
C SER A 14 -11.56 24.33 31.38
N LEU A 15 -12.14 23.98 30.26
CA LEU A 15 -11.63 22.89 29.41
C LEU A 15 -10.33 23.39 28.76
N SER A 16 -9.19 23.09 29.35
CA SER A 16 -7.88 23.29 28.73
C SER A 16 -7.74 22.23 27.64
N VAL A 17 -8.02 22.57 26.39
CA VAL A 17 -7.59 21.78 25.26
C VAL A 17 -6.07 21.93 25.18
N VAL A 18 -5.36 20.98 25.74
CA VAL A 18 -3.94 20.81 25.47
C VAL A 18 -3.85 20.35 24.02
N ALA A 19 -3.56 21.28 23.11
CA ALA A 19 -3.11 20.93 21.78
C ALA A 19 -1.82 20.14 21.97
N SER A 20 -1.88 18.82 21.74
CA SER A 20 -0.71 17.99 21.63
C SER A 20 0.12 18.59 20.49
N ALA A 21 1.30 19.10 20.79
CA ALA A 21 2.26 19.46 19.75
C ALA A 21 2.50 18.18 18.96
N THR A 22 2.06 18.15 17.70
CA THR A 22 2.29 17.02 16.80
C THR A 22 3.80 16.85 16.70
N ASP A 23 4.31 15.69 17.14
CA ASP A 23 5.72 15.35 17.00
C ASP A 23 6.01 15.19 15.51
N SER A 24 6.53 16.24 14.88
CA SER A 24 6.77 16.30 13.45
C SER A 24 8.26 16.50 13.14
N LEU A 25 8.70 15.89 12.05
CA LEU A 25 10.00 16.10 11.44
C LEU A 25 9.85 17.09 10.28
N THR A 26 10.53 18.23 10.36
CA THR A 26 10.58 19.19 9.24
C THR A 26 11.79 18.89 8.37
N CYS A 27 11.55 18.58 7.09
CA CYS A 27 12.56 18.37 6.08
C CYS A 27 12.65 19.59 5.18
N GLN A 28 13.86 20.12 4.95
CA GLN A 28 14.13 21.27 4.11
C GLN A 28 15.07 20.87 2.98
N TYR A 29 14.74 21.28 1.76
CA TYR A 29 15.49 20.97 0.56
C TYR A 29 15.82 22.24 -0.20
N ALA A 30 16.99 22.26 -0.83
CA ALA A 30 17.37 23.27 -1.79
C ALA A 30 18.05 22.59 -2.98
N TRP A 31 17.67 23.01 -4.20
CA TRP A 31 18.23 22.50 -5.46
C TRP A 31 18.33 23.60 -6.49
N ASN A 32 19.15 23.39 -7.51
CA ASN A 32 19.21 24.31 -8.64
C ASN A 32 18.31 23.83 -9.79
N TRP A 33 17.51 24.71 -10.31
CA TRP A 33 16.69 24.47 -11.49
C TRP A 33 16.80 25.66 -12.46
N ASP A 34 17.28 25.39 -13.66
CA ASP A 34 17.46 26.40 -14.72
C ASP A 34 18.29 27.63 -14.25
N GLY A 35 19.35 27.38 -13.50
CA GLY A 35 20.23 28.42 -12.95
C GLY A 35 19.68 29.18 -11.74
N HIS A 36 18.50 28.83 -11.26
CA HIS A 36 17.86 29.44 -10.09
C HIS A 36 17.81 28.46 -8.91
N GLU A 37 18.14 28.98 -7.73
CA GLU A 37 17.95 28.20 -6.50
C GLU A 37 16.47 28.07 -6.17
N ARG A 38 16.04 26.85 -5.90
CA ARG A 38 14.71 26.48 -5.44
C ARG A 38 14.81 25.88 -4.06
N SER A 39 13.77 26.03 -3.26
CA SER A 39 13.69 25.42 -1.95
C SER A 39 12.26 25.02 -1.61
N CYS A 40 12.13 23.98 -0.79
CA CYS A 40 10.85 23.60 -0.22
C CYS A 40 11.04 23.11 1.22
N SER A 41 9.94 23.08 1.96
CA SER A 41 9.91 22.57 3.32
C SER A 41 8.64 21.74 3.53
N VAL A 42 8.80 20.53 4.03
CA VAL A 42 7.68 19.62 4.30
C VAL A 42 7.77 19.09 5.71
N SER A 43 6.64 18.97 6.38
CA SER A 43 6.53 18.40 7.71
C SER A 43 5.96 16.99 7.64
N ILE A 44 6.65 16.04 8.26
CA ILE A 44 6.29 14.63 8.34
C ILE A 44 5.89 14.30 9.78
N ASP A 45 4.75 13.67 9.97
CA ASP A 45 4.36 13.07 11.24
C ASP A 45 5.33 11.92 11.59
N ARG A 46 6.00 12.02 12.74
CA ARG A 46 6.97 10.99 13.19
C ARG A 46 6.30 9.65 13.47
N GLN A 47 5.07 9.65 13.98
CA GLN A 47 4.35 8.41 14.24
C GLN A 47 4.03 7.69 12.94
N LEU A 48 3.66 8.45 11.89
CA LEU A 48 3.44 7.89 10.56
C LEU A 48 4.73 7.36 9.93
N LEU A 49 5.84 8.10 10.06
CA LEU A 49 7.15 7.65 9.59
C LEU A 49 7.60 6.35 10.29
N ASP A 50 7.42 6.30 11.61
CA ASP A 50 7.70 5.10 12.41
C ASP A 50 6.78 3.93 12.06
N TYR A 51 5.52 4.21 11.72
CA TYR A 51 4.60 3.21 11.23
C TYR A 51 5.14 2.54 9.97
N TYR A 52 5.57 3.30 8.95
CA TYR A 52 6.13 2.74 7.73
C TYR A 52 7.40 1.92 7.98
N ARG A 53 8.30 2.42 8.81
CA ARG A 53 9.55 1.74 9.18
C ARG A 53 9.33 0.41 9.91
N LYS A 54 8.29 0.32 10.75
CA LYS A 54 7.97 -0.89 11.53
C LYS A 54 7.17 -1.93 10.75
N HIS A 55 6.29 -1.48 9.86
CA HIS A 55 5.33 -2.38 9.20
C HIS A 55 5.73 -2.76 7.77
N ARG A 56 6.96 -2.51 7.40
CA ARG A 56 7.46 -2.85 6.06
C ARG A 56 7.53 -4.36 5.78
N ASP A 57 7.60 -5.22 6.81
CA ASP A 57 7.54 -6.68 6.62
C ASP A 57 6.21 -7.14 6.00
N HIS A 58 5.16 -6.34 6.12
CA HIS A 58 3.91 -6.52 5.39
C HIS A 58 4.09 -6.35 3.87
N LEU A 59 5.13 -5.65 3.46
CA LEU A 59 5.49 -5.41 2.06
C LEU A 59 6.40 -6.50 1.49
N ALA A 60 7.21 -7.16 2.32
CA ALA A 60 7.92 -8.38 1.96
C ALA A 60 6.94 -9.46 1.49
N TYR A 61 5.74 -9.54 2.10
CA TYR A 61 4.67 -10.41 1.62
C TYR A 61 4.18 -10.05 0.22
N ARG A 62 4.18 -8.78 -0.16
CA ARG A 62 3.87 -8.37 -1.55
C ARG A 62 4.97 -8.81 -2.51
N TYR A 63 6.22 -8.73 -2.06
CA TYR A 63 7.39 -9.08 -2.85
C TYR A 63 7.51 -10.61 -3.00
N ASP A 64 7.49 -11.35 -1.90
CA ASP A 64 7.64 -12.81 -1.87
C ASP A 64 6.38 -13.58 -2.30
N GLY A 65 5.19 -13.10 -1.96
CA GLY A 65 3.92 -13.73 -2.34
C GLY A 65 3.54 -13.52 -3.79
N MET A 66 4.17 -12.57 -4.48
CA MET A 66 4.01 -12.33 -5.92
C MET A 66 5.12 -12.97 -6.76
N SER A 67 6.20 -13.45 -6.16
CA SER A 67 7.32 -14.13 -6.83
C SER A 67 7.03 -15.57 -7.22
N SER A 68 5.97 -16.20 -6.70
CA SER A 68 5.54 -17.52 -7.16
C SER A 68 4.61 -17.39 -8.37
N GLU A 69 5.20 -17.41 -9.56
CA GLU A 69 4.60 -17.64 -10.89
C GLU A 69 3.76 -16.53 -11.57
N ASN A 70 3.41 -15.41 -10.93
CA ASN A 70 2.72 -14.31 -11.62
C ASN A 70 3.13 -12.92 -11.12
N GLN A 71 4.15 -12.34 -11.75
CA GLN A 71 4.31 -10.91 -11.99
C GLN A 71 4.41 -9.99 -10.74
N GLY A 72 5.25 -10.34 -9.77
CA GLY A 72 5.61 -9.41 -8.71
C GLY A 72 6.57 -8.32 -9.15
N GLY A 73 7.44 -8.55 -10.07
CA GLY A 73 8.40 -7.62 -10.62
C GLY A 73 8.25 -6.15 -10.19
N ILE A 74 8.62 -5.30 -11.06
CA ILE A 74 8.56 -3.82 -10.94
C ILE A 74 7.16 -3.27 -10.52
N THR A 75 6.06 -3.99 -10.75
CA THR A 75 4.72 -3.55 -10.31
C THR A 75 4.54 -3.47 -8.79
N ALA A 76 5.37 -4.18 -8.03
CA ALA A 76 5.35 -4.11 -6.57
C ALA A 76 5.65 -2.69 -6.04
N TYR A 77 6.47 -1.92 -6.76
CA TYR A 77 6.81 -0.55 -6.37
C TYR A 77 5.61 0.40 -6.32
N TYR A 78 4.53 0.12 -7.06
CA TYR A 78 3.30 0.91 -6.96
C TYR A 78 2.66 0.85 -5.58
N GLY A 79 2.84 -0.25 -4.85
CA GLY A 79 2.37 -0.37 -3.47
C GLY A 79 3.07 0.58 -2.51
N PHE A 80 4.34 0.92 -2.75
CA PHE A 80 5.05 1.94 -1.98
C PHE A 80 4.65 3.34 -2.43
N MET A 81 4.60 3.53 -3.74
CA MET A 81 4.37 4.83 -4.38
C MET A 81 3.03 5.46 -4.01
N PHE A 82 1.96 4.67 -3.95
CA PHE A 82 0.59 5.12 -3.77
C PHE A 82 0.03 4.91 -2.36
N SER A 83 0.88 4.90 -1.35
CA SER A 83 0.44 4.80 0.03
C SER A 83 -0.52 5.93 0.41
N GLU A 84 -1.76 5.58 0.78
CA GLU A 84 -2.81 6.54 1.11
C GLU A 84 -2.48 7.33 2.39
N ARG A 85 -1.90 6.67 3.40
CA ARG A 85 -1.55 7.33 4.67
C ARG A 85 -0.52 8.44 4.51
N GLY A 86 0.46 8.25 3.61
CA GLY A 86 1.52 9.21 3.33
C GLY A 86 1.16 10.27 2.30
N ARG A 87 0.07 10.07 1.58
CA ARG A 87 -0.33 10.82 0.40
C ARG A 87 -0.40 12.33 0.62
N ASN A 88 -0.93 12.76 1.76
CA ASN A 88 -1.06 14.20 2.05
C ASN A 88 0.30 14.92 2.11
N THR A 89 1.32 14.29 2.69
CA THR A 89 2.69 14.83 2.73
C THR A 89 3.30 14.89 1.32
N VAL A 90 3.11 13.83 0.52
CA VAL A 90 3.59 13.80 -0.88
C VAL A 90 2.90 14.89 -1.71
N ARG A 91 1.59 15.08 -1.55
CA ARG A 91 0.82 16.14 -2.21
C ARG A 91 1.32 17.54 -1.86
N GLN A 92 1.62 17.80 -0.59
CA GLN A 92 2.19 19.07 -0.15
C GLN A 92 3.57 19.31 -0.76
N LEU A 93 4.42 18.29 -0.84
CA LEU A 93 5.72 18.38 -1.50
C LEU A 93 5.56 18.61 -3.00
N ALA A 94 4.70 17.86 -3.68
CA ALA A 94 4.41 18.00 -5.10
C ALA A 94 3.95 19.42 -5.46
N ALA A 95 3.06 20.00 -4.63
CA ALA A 95 2.59 21.37 -4.81
C ALA A 95 3.72 22.41 -4.67
N GLN A 96 4.65 22.23 -3.72
CA GLN A 96 5.79 23.12 -3.53
C GLN A 96 6.84 22.95 -4.64
N VAL A 97 7.10 21.72 -5.07
CA VAL A 97 8.03 21.42 -6.17
C VAL A 97 7.50 21.99 -7.50
N ALA A 98 6.21 21.82 -7.80
CA ALA A 98 5.59 22.39 -9.00
C ALA A 98 5.44 23.92 -8.92
N ASP A 99 5.19 24.46 -7.71
CA ASP A 99 4.98 25.87 -7.41
C ASP A 99 4.12 26.58 -8.48
N THR A 100 4.63 27.64 -9.09
CA THR A 100 3.93 28.46 -10.11
C THR A 100 3.99 27.87 -11.54
N ILE A 101 4.58 26.70 -11.72
CA ILE A 101 4.75 26.09 -13.04
C ILE A 101 3.43 25.48 -13.53
N THR A 102 2.94 25.97 -14.66
CA THR A 102 1.64 25.56 -15.22
C THR A 102 1.75 24.52 -16.33
N SER A 103 2.89 24.44 -17.02
CA SER A 103 3.09 23.47 -18.11
C SER A 103 3.48 22.08 -17.57
N ASP A 104 2.94 21.04 -18.16
CA ASP A 104 3.25 19.66 -17.75
C ASP A 104 4.74 19.34 -17.90
N VAL A 105 5.35 19.73 -19.02
CA VAL A 105 6.81 19.58 -19.22
C VAL A 105 7.61 20.27 -18.13
N GLY A 106 7.22 21.49 -17.76
CA GLY A 106 7.89 22.23 -16.69
C GLY A 106 7.75 21.54 -15.34
N ARG A 107 6.54 21.05 -14.99
CA ARG A 107 6.28 20.31 -13.75
C ARG A 107 7.06 18.99 -13.68
N ILE A 108 7.12 18.25 -14.80
CA ILE A 108 7.93 17.03 -14.93
C ILE A 108 9.42 17.34 -14.70
N LYS A 109 9.96 18.36 -15.41
CA LYS A 109 11.36 18.76 -15.27
C LYS A 109 11.70 19.18 -13.84
N GLN A 110 10.82 19.94 -13.21
CA GLN A 110 11.01 20.38 -11.83
C GLN A 110 11.03 19.20 -10.84
N ALA A 111 10.06 18.28 -10.95
CA ALA A 111 10.01 17.10 -10.11
C ALA A 111 11.24 16.18 -10.33
N LEU A 112 11.63 15.98 -11.59
CA LEU A 112 12.81 15.20 -11.95
C LEU A 112 14.08 15.82 -11.36
N THR A 113 14.30 17.13 -11.56
CA THR A 113 15.48 17.83 -11.04
C THR A 113 15.54 17.81 -9.52
N PHE A 114 14.38 17.98 -8.84
CA PHE A 114 14.31 17.83 -7.39
C PHE A 114 14.76 16.43 -6.95
N VAL A 115 14.21 15.37 -7.52
CA VAL A 115 14.56 13.99 -7.14
C VAL A 115 16.00 13.66 -7.50
N GLN A 116 16.49 14.10 -8.65
CA GLN A 116 17.89 13.97 -9.04
C GLN A 116 18.87 14.66 -8.06
N SER A 117 18.45 15.76 -7.42
CA SER A 117 19.27 16.48 -6.44
C SER A 117 19.50 15.71 -5.15
N LEU A 118 18.67 14.73 -4.83
CA LEU A 118 18.85 13.88 -3.65
C LEU A 118 20.08 12.96 -3.86
N PRO A 119 20.97 12.82 -2.86
CA PRO A 119 22.09 11.91 -2.93
C PRO A 119 21.68 10.47 -3.25
N TYR A 120 22.41 9.85 -4.18
CA TYR A 120 22.30 8.42 -4.45
C TYR A 120 23.11 7.64 -3.44
N VAL A 121 22.48 6.73 -2.68
CA VAL A 121 23.13 5.92 -1.64
C VAL A 121 22.51 4.54 -1.64
N LEU A 122 23.33 3.51 -1.79
CA LEU A 122 22.88 2.11 -1.77
C LEU A 122 22.25 1.74 -0.41
N ASP A 123 21.36 0.81 -0.43
CA ASP A 123 20.66 0.31 0.75
C ASP A 123 21.61 -0.37 1.74
N GLU A 124 22.60 -1.09 1.27
CA GLU A 124 23.62 -1.69 2.13
C GLU A 124 24.34 -0.63 2.97
N GLU A 125 24.67 0.53 2.38
CA GLU A 125 25.34 1.63 3.08
C GLU A 125 24.37 2.39 3.99
N SER A 126 23.13 2.61 3.55
CA SER A 126 22.17 3.49 4.23
C SER A 126 21.32 2.78 5.29
N LYS A 127 21.09 1.47 5.12
CA LYS A 127 20.19 0.64 5.94
C LYS A 127 20.83 -0.64 6.45
N GLY A 128 22.04 -1.01 5.96
CA GLY A 128 22.72 -2.26 6.31
C GLY A 128 22.00 -3.51 5.80
N ARG A 129 21.27 -3.39 4.69
CA ARG A 129 20.50 -4.46 4.02
C ARG A 129 20.82 -4.41 2.53
N GLU A 130 20.78 -5.55 1.88
CA GLU A 130 20.98 -5.67 0.43
C GLU A 130 19.88 -4.96 -0.37
N GLU A 131 18.65 -5.02 0.10
CA GLU A 131 17.47 -4.41 -0.53
C GLU A 131 16.55 -3.78 0.53
N TYR A 132 16.14 -2.54 0.33
CA TYR A 132 15.27 -1.80 1.22
C TYR A 132 14.48 -0.72 0.49
N VAL A 133 13.46 -1.07 -0.27
CA VAL A 133 12.60 -0.09 -0.94
C VAL A 133 11.94 0.85 0.07
N ARG A 134 12.12 2.15 -0.08
CA ARG A 134 11.53 3.19 0.79
C ARG A 134 10.16 3.62 0.31
N TYR A 135 9.29 3.87 1.27
CA TYR A 135 8.13 4.71 0.97
C TYR A 135 8.56 6.14 0.63
N PRO A 136 7.77 6.92 -0.14
CA PRO A 136 8.08 8.32 -0.41
C PRO A 136 8.40 9.13 0.85
N LEU A 137 7.65 8.89 1.96
CA LEU A 137 7.91 9.55 3.23
C LEU A 137 9.28 9.24 3.82
N GLU A 138 9.75 8.00 3.66
CA GLU A 138 11.07 7.60 4.15
C GLU A 138 12.16 8.25 3.30
N THR A 139 12.01 8.26 1.96
CA THR A 139 12.95 8.93 1.06
C THR A 139 13.02 10.43 1.36
N ILE A 140 11.85 11.06 1.61
CA ILE A 140 11.78 12.47 2.03
C ILE A 140 12.47 12.66 3.40
N ALA A 141 12.22 11.81 4.40
CA ALA A 141 12.79 11.94 5.74
C ALA A 141 14.31 11.70 5.75
N ASP A 142 14.78 10.72 4.97
CA ASP A 142 16.20 10.36 4.88
C ASP A 142 16.98 11.31 3.94
N GLY A 143 16.29 12.02 3.03
CA GLY A 143 16.86 12.94 2.06
C GLY A 143 17.79 12.28 1.05
N LYS A 144 17.69 10.97 0.83
CA LYS A 144 18.54 10.14 -0.03
C LYS A 144 17.86 8.82 -0.37
N GLY A 145 18.40 8.11 -1.35
CA GLY A 145 17.95 6.77 -1.75
C GLY A 145 18.70 6.28 -2.98
N ASP A 146 18.45 5.05 -3.39
CA ASP A 146 18.96 4.47 -4.62
C ASP A 146 17.98 4.58 -5.80
N CYS A 147 18.07 3.71 -6.81
CA CYS A 147 17.29 3.87 -8.05
C CYS A 147 15.80 3.71 -7.82
N GLU A 148 15.38 2.65 -7.12
CA GLU A 148 13.97 2.38 -6.86
C GLU A 148 13.35 3.39 -5.90
N ASP A 149 14.06 3.82 -4.85
CA ASP A 149 13.60 4.85 -3.93
C ASP A 149 13.30 6.17 -4.62
N LYS A 150 14.24 6.58 -5.48
CA LYS A 150 14.12 7.83 -6.24
C LYS A 150 13.04 7.71 -7.31
N ALA A 151 12.91 6.53 -7.97
CA ALA A 151 11.84 6.26 -8.91
C ALA A 151 10.46 6.26 -8.21
N VAL A 152 10.34 5.62 -7.04
CA VAL A 152 9.11 5.61 -6.23
C VAL A 152 8.71 7.03 -5.80
N LEU A 153 9.66 7.83 -5.34
CA LEU A 153 9.38 9.22 -4.96
C LEU A 153 8.95 10.06 -6.16
N LEU A 154 9.67 9.98 -7.30
CA LEU A 154 9.31 10.72 -8.51
C LEU A 154 7.92 10.34 -9.00
N GLY A 155 7.61 9.04 -9.08
CA GLY A 155 6.30 8.55 -9.49
C GLY A 155 5.18 9.05 -8.58
N ALA A 156 5.39 9.06 -7.27
CA ALA A 156 4.43 9.61 -6.31
C ALA A 156 4.19 11.12 -6.52
N LEU A 157 5.23 11.90 -6.80
CA LEU A 157 5.11 13.32 -7.11
C LEU A 157 4.35 13.55 -8.42
N LEU A 158 4.71 12.82 -9.49
CA LEU A 158 4.03 12.90 -10.79
C LEU A 158 2.55 12.54 -10.68
N HIS A 159 2.22 11.51 -9.89
CA HIS A 159 0.83 11.12 -9.62
C HIS A 159 0.02 12.26 -8.98
N GLU A 160 0.57 12.90 -7.93
CA GLU A 160 -0.12 14.02 -7.27
C GLU A 160 -0.19 15.28 -8.16
N MET A 161 0.67 15.39 -9.18
CA MET A 161 0.60 16.42 -10.22
C MET A 161 -0.38 16.07 -11.36
N GLY A 162 -0.97 14.87 -11.37
CA GLY A 162 -1.87 14.39 -12.43
C GLY A 162 -1.15 14.07 -13.74
N ILE A 163 0.13 13.75 -13.71
CA ILE A 163 0.97 13.38 -14.85
C ILE A 163 0.91 11.85 -15.04
N ASP A 164 0.64 11.41 -16.28
CA ASP A 164 0.62 9.99 -16.66
C ASP A 164 2.04 9.46 -16.82
N PHE A 165 2.36 8.32 -16.19
CA PHE A 165 3.67 7.70 -16.23
C PHE A 165 3.60 6.18 -16.08
N VAL A 166 4.72 5.51 -16.32
CA VAL A 166 4.90 4.07 -16.15
C VAL A 166 6.22 3.80 -15.44
N LEU A 167 6.32 2.68 -14.73
CA LEU A 167 7.62 2.17 -14.29
C LEU A 167 8.33 1.44 -15.42
N LEU A 168 9.64 1.59 -15.45
CA LEU A 168 10.55 0.93 -16.39
C LEU A 168 11.61 0.17 -15.60
N SER A 169 11.83 -1.09 -15.96
CA SER A 169 12.90 -1.90 -15.39
C SER A 169 13.83 -2.41 -16.47
N VAL A 170 15.09 -2.41 -16.15
CA VAL A 170 16.17 -3.12 -16.84
C VAL A 170 16.93 -3.92 -15.78
N PRO A 171 17.82 -4.86 -16.16
CA PRO A 171 18.65 -5.53 -15.16
C PRO A 171 19.35 -4.53 -14.23
N ASP A 172 19.17 -4.74 -12.94
CA ASP A 172 19.79 -3.96 -11.84
C ASP A 172 19.43 -2.46 -11.82
N HIS A 173 18.33 -2.04 -12.48
CA HIS A 173 17.93 -0.63 -12.48
C HIS A 173 16.43 -0.40 -12.67
N VAL A 174 15.90 0.61 -11.98
CA VAL A 174 14.52 1.10 -12.06
C VAL A 174 14.51 2.56 -12.47
N ALA A 175 13.69 2.86 -13.48
CA ALA A 175 13.47 4.20 -14.00
C ALA A 175 11.97 4.45 -14.24
N LEU A 176 11.62 5.61 -14.79
CA LEU A 176 10.24 5.92 -15.20
C LEU A 176 10.17 6.27 -16.69
N GLY A 177 8.98 6.07 -17.25
CA GLY A 177 8.57 6.67 -18.51
C GLY A 177 7.43 7.64 -18.25
N VAL A 178 7.51 8.86 -18.75
CA VAL A 178 6.46 9.88 -18.58
C VAL A 178 5.76 10.18 -19.89
N ARG A 179 4.44 10.32 -19.85
CA ARG A 179 3.65 10.75 -21.00
C ARG A 179 3.40 12.25 -20.92
N CYS A 180 3.77 12.96 -21.98
CA CYS A 180 3.41 14.34 -22.15
C CYS A 180 3.39 14.69 -23.63
N ASP A 181 2.26 15.15 -24.13
CA ASP A 181 2.06 15.42 -25.55
C ASP A 181 2.88 16.63 -26.07
N SER A 182 3.44 17.43 -25.16
CA SER A 182 4.29 18.59 -25.48
C SER A 182 5.78 18.27 -25.54
N ILE A 183 6.18 16.98 -25.46
CA ILE A 183 7.56 16.55 -25.62
C ILE A 183 7.76 16.10 -27.06
N ASP A 184 8.60 16.82 -27.81
CA ASP A 184 8.81 16.61 -29.24
C ASP A 184 10.03 15.72 -29.57
N SER A 185 10.92 15.51 -28.60
CA SER A 185 12.18 14.79 -28.83
C SER A 185 12.63 14.01 -27.60
N GLY A 186 13.48 13.02 -27.83
CA GLY A 186 14.02 12.14 -26.80
C GLY A 186 13.63 10.67 -27.03
N SER A 187 14.27 9.79 -26.28
CA SER A 187 13.97 8.36 -26.30
C SER A 187 12.70 8.06 -25.52
N TYR A 188 11.86 7.21 -26.09
CA TYR A 188 10.59 6.80 -25.49
C TYR A 188 10.32 5.31 -25.74
N LEU A 189 9.41 4.76 -24.95
CA LEU A 189 8.80 3.45 -25.15
C LEU A 189 7.34 3.65 -25.56
N GLU A 190 6.82 2.75 -26.40
CA GLU A 190 5.41 2.76 -26.76
C GLU A 190 4.65 1.68 -26.00
N HIS A 191 3.51 2.06 -25.43
CA HIS A 191 2.59 1.15 -24.79
C HIS A 191 1.14 1.62 -25.05
N ASP A 192 0.29 0.74 -25.57
CA ASP A 192 -1.10 1.03 -25.90
C ASP A 192 -1.26 2.30 -26.78
N GLY A 193 -0.35 2.48 -27.75
CA GLY A 193 -0.35 3.62 -28.66
C GLY A 193 0.06 4.96 -28.05
N LYS A 194 0.60 4.94 -26.85
CA LYS A 194 1.10 6.12 -26.12
C LYS A 194 2.61 6.07 -26.03
N ARG A 195 3.26 7.24 -26.06
CA ARG A 195 4.71 7.39 -25.89
C ARG A 195 5.03 7.79 -24.47
N TYR A 196 5.94 7.03 -23.84
CA TYR A 196 6.45 7.28 -22.50
C TYR A 196 7.94 7.62 -22.59
N TYR A 197 8.28 8.88 -22.40
CA TYR A 197 9.65 9.38 -22.46
C TYR A 197 10.42 9.00 -21.21
N TYR A 198 11.62 8.46 -21.39
CA TYR A 198 12.47 7.96 -20.32
C TYR A 198 12.87 9.07 -19.34
N LEU A 199 12.87 8.78 -18.04
CA LEU A 199 13.33 9.64 -16.96
C LEU A 199 14.37 8.91 -16.10
N GLU A 200 15.59 9.46 -16.04
CA GLU A 200 16.66 8.98 -15.18
C GLU A 200 16.69 9.75 -13.86
N THR A 201 16.63 9.05 -12.73
CA THR A 201 16.54 9.68 -11.40
C THR A 201 17.84 9.68 -10.62
N THR A 202 18.83 8.85 -10.98
CA THR A 202 19.97 8.51 -10.13
C THR A 202 20.97 9.62 -9.95
N ALA A 203 21.14 10.49 -10.95
CA ALA A 203 22.11 11.59 -10.91
C ALA A 203 21.56 12.88 -11.52
N PRO A 204 22.06 14.07 -11.11
CA PRO A 204 21.69 15.35 -11.72
C PRO A 204 22.09 15.45 -13.19
N GLY A 205 21.32 16.21 -13.95
CA GLY A 205 21.64 16.60 -15.33
C GLY A 205 21.08 15.71 -16.44
N TRP A 206 20.35 14.65 -16.11
CA TRP A 206 19.62 13.88 -17.11
C TRP A 206 18.35 14.60 -17.52
N GLU A 207 18.19 14.79 -18.82
CA GLU A 207 17.00 15.41 -19.40
C GLU A 207 15.92 14.38 -19.72
N ILE A 208 14.68 14.83 -19.93
CA ILE A 208 13.57 13.99 -20.36
C ILE A 208 13.92 13.30 -21.69
N GLY A 209 13.75 11.98 -21.78
CA GLY A 209 14.05 11.19 -22.96
C GLY A 209 15.55 10.90 -23.16
N GLN A 210 16.39 11.20 -22.19
CA GLN A 210 17.81 10.85 -22.25
C GLN A 210 18.06 9.54 -21.54
N ILE A 211 18.45 8.50 -22.29
CA ILE A 211 18.77 7.16 -21.77
C ILE A 211 20.29 7.03 -21.59
N PRO A 212 20.77 6.53 -20.42
CA PRO A 212 22.18 6.17 -20.23
C PRO A 212 22.68 5.19 -21.31
N GLU A 213 23.93 5.36 -21.73
CA GLU A 213 24.49 4.59 -22.86
C GLU A 213 24.39 3.08 -22.69
N GLN A 214 24.59 2.59 -21.45
CA GLN A 214 24.51 1.17 -21.12
C GLN A 214 23.12 0.58 -21.33
N TYR A 215 22.07 1.38 -21.32
CA TYR A 215 20.67 0.92 -21.47
C TYR A 215 20.09 1.13 -22.86
N LYS A 216 20.78 1.81 -23.79
CA LYS A 216 20.25 2.12 -25.13
C LYS A 216 19.90 0.89 -25.97
N SER A 217 20.54 -0.24 -25.72
CA SER A 217 20.29 -1.51 -26.43
C SER A 217 19.55 -2.53 -25.57
N THR A 218 19.09 -2.13 -24.39
CA THR A 218 18.40 -3.04 -23.46
C THR A 218 16.90 -3.03 -23.72
N VAL A 219 16.27 -4.18 -23.57
CA VAL A 219 14.81 -4.29 -23.57
C VAL A 219 14.29 -3.89 -22.19
N PHE A 220 13.48 -2.87 -22.16
CA PHE A 220 12.82 -2.43 -20.94
C PHE A 220 11.58 -3.26 -20.66
N GLU A 221 11.41 -3.70 -19.42
CA GLU A 221 10.11 -4.12 -18.92
C GLU A 221 9.32 -2.87 -18.54
N LEU A 222 8.13 -2.72 -19.11
CA LEU A 222 7.25 -1.60 -18.87
C LEU A 222 6.05 -2.07 -18.03
N ALA A 223 5.83 -1.43 -16.89
CA ALA A 223 4.68 -1.69 -16.05
C ALA A 223 3.74 -0.48 -16.02
N PRO A 224 2.51 -0.60 -16.55
CA PRO A 224 1.49 0.43 -16.40
C PRO A 224 1.01 0.50 -14.95
N ILE A 225 0.53 1.69 -14.53
CA ILE A 225 0.02 1.92 -13.18
C ILE A 225 -1.14 0.96 -12.88
N ARG A 226 -1.02 0.26 -11.76
CA ARG A 226 -2.09 -0.57 -11.19
C ARG A 226 -2.26 -0.24 -9.71
N MET A 227 -3.37 0.37 -9.37
CA MET A 227 -3.77 0.67 -7.99
C MET A 227 -4.82 -0.35 -7.53
N ASN A 228 -4.46 -1.62 -7.52
CA ASN A 228 -5.38 -2.66 -7.09
C ASN A 228 -5.29 -2.87 -5.58
N PRO A 229 -6.43 -2.98 -4.88
CA PRO A 229 -6.43 -3.39 -3.49
C PRO A 229 -5.88 -4.82 -3.36
N LEU A 230 -5.18 -5.10 -2.27
CA LEU A 230 -4.59 -6.42 -2.01
C LEU A 230 -4.89 -6.83 -0.57
N VAL A 231 -5.79 -7.77 -0.38
CA VAL A 231 -6.02 -8.38 0.93
C VAL A 231 -5.35 -9.73 0.98
N ILE A 232 -4.61 -9.98 2.06
CA ILE A 232 -3.94 -11.24 2.34
C ILE A 232 -4.64 -11.89 3.54
N VAL A 233 -5.06 -13.14 3.39
CA VAL A 233 -5.57 -13.95 4.50
C VAL A 233 -4.37 -14.66 5.14
N LYS A 234 -3.97 -14.21 6.33
CA LYS A 234 -2.82 -14.73 7.08
C LYS A 234 -3.14 -16.03 7.82
N GLY A 235 -4.39 -16.21 8.20
CA GLY A 235 -4.85 -17.37 8.93
C GLY A 235 -6.35 -17.51 8.91
N VAL A 236 -6.81 -18.76 8.96
CA VAL A 236 -8.22 -19.14 9.09
C VAL A 236 -8.34 -20.20 10.15
N SER A 237 -9.27 -20.01 11.09
CA SER A 237 -9.62 -21.04 12.09
C SER A 237 -11.14 -21.19 12.19
N PHE A 238 -11.57 -22.40 12.48
CA PHE A 238 -12.97 -22.76 12.63
C PHE A 238 -13.19 -23.49 13.94
N GLU A 239 -14.22 -23.05 14.67
CA GLU A 239 -14.67 -23.67 15.91
C GLU A 239 -16.17 -23.99 15.80
N SER A 240 -16.61 -25.07 16.41
CA SER A 240 -18.02 -25.45 16.47
C SER A 240 -18.37 -26.06 17.81
N GLU A 241 -19.47 -25.57 18.40
CA GLU A 241 -20.05 -26.09 19.63
C GLU A 241 -21.44 -26.67 19.36
N PRO A 242 -21.71 -27.95 19.77
CA PRO A 242 -23.03 -28.55 19.63
C PRO A 242 -24.08 -27.74 20.40
N THR A 243 -25.19 -27.43 19.79
CA THR A 243 -26.33 -26.84 20.49
C THR A 243 -27.33 -27.97 20.86
N LEU A 244 -27.96 -27.82 22.02
CA LEU A 244 -28.96 -28.80 22.51
C LEU A 244 -30.26 -28.73 21.68
N VAL A 245 -30.44 -27.74 20.83
CA VAL A 245 -31.65 -27.50 20.09
C VAL A 245 -31.40 -27.67 18.59
N PHE A 246 -32.21 -28.46 17.90
CA PHE A 246 -32.27 -28.63 16.45
C PHE A 246 -31.08 -29.31 15.74
N ARG A 247 -30.22 -30.02 16.39
CA ARG A 247 -29.02 -30.71 15.77
C ARG A 247 -28.11 -29.76 15.02
N LYS A 248 -28.16 -28.46 15.31
CA LYS A 248 -27.25 -27.46 14.76
C LYS A 248 -26.09 -27.25 15.72
N ALA A 249 -24.96 -26.82 15.19
CA ALA A 249 -23.82 -26.32 15.96
C ALA A 249 -23.77 -24.79 15.84
N SER A 250 -23.34 -24.15 16.93
CA SER A 250 -22.89 -22.76 16.88
C SER A 250 -21.49 -22.74 16.33
N CYS A 251 -21.29 -22.13 15.18
CA CYS A 251 -20.02 -22.09 14.45
C CYS A 251 -19.41 -20.70 14.53
N ALA A 252 -18.10 -20.65 14.69
CA ALA A 252 -17.31 -19.44 14.60
C ALA A 252 -16.16 -19.64 13.60
N LEU A 253 -16.08 -18.79 12.62
CA LEU A 253 -14.99 -18.72 11.64
C LEU A 253 -14.22 -17.43 11.88
N LYS A 254 -12.97 -17.56 12.31
CA LYS A 254 -12.06 -16.46 12.53
C LYS A 254 -11.06 -16.40 11.39
N MET A 255 -10.84 -15.18 10.88
CA MET A 255 -9.85 -14.90 9.86
C MET A 255 -8.94 -13.78 10.33
N ASP A 256 -7.65 -13.95 10.12
CA ASP A 256 -6.65 -12.92 10.31
C ASP A 256 -6.30 -12.33 8.93
N LEU A 257 -6.61 -11.05 8.73
CA LEU A 257 -6.53 -10.36 7.45
C LEU A 257 -5.50 -9.24 7.52
N LEU A 258 -4.83 -8.99 6.39
CA LEU A 258 -3.95 -7.85 6.16
C LEU A 258 -4.34 -7.18 4.84
N ASN A 259 -4.66 -5.88 4.87
CA ASN A 259 -4.69 -5.08 3.66
C ASN A 259 -3.26 -4.66 3.30
N ALA A 260 -2.62 -5.45 2.44
CA ALA A 260 -1.30 -5.15 1.91
C ALA A 260 -1.34 -4.23 0.68
N GLY A 261 -2.51 -3.83 0.20
CA GLY A 261 -2.71 -2.91 -0.92
C GLY A 261 -2.43 -1.44 -0.56
N PRO A 262 -2.20 -0.58 -1.55
CA PRO A 262 -1.95 0.86 -1.34
C PRO A 262 -3.23 1.66 -1.09
N THR A 263 -4.39 1.02 -1.16
CA THR A 263 -5.69 1.69 -1.04
C THR A 263 -6.54 1.05 0.04
N GLN A 264 -7.49 1.80 0.58
CA GLN A 264 -8.55 1.26 1.41
C GLN A 264 -9.32 0.18 0.64
N VAL A 265 -9.77 -0.83 1.35
CA VAL A 265 -10.59 -1.91 0.83
C VAL A 265 -11.97 -1.83 1.45
N ASP A 266 -12.99 -1.73 0.60
CA ASP A 266 -14.38 -1.79 0.99
C ASP A 266 -15.07 -2.99 0.33
N GLY A 267 -16.27 -3.31 0.76
CA GLY A 267 -17.07 -4.38 0.14
C GLY A 267 -16.46 -5.78 0.28
N LEU A 268 -15.62 -6.01 1.30
CA LEU A 268 -15.14 -7.34 1.62
C LEU A 268 -16.28 -8.27 1.99
N ARG A 269 -16.25 -9.48 1.48
CA ARG A 269 -17.25 -10.52 1.70
C ARG A 269 -16.60 -11.87 1.90
N LEU A 270 -17.25 -12.66 2.72
CA LEU A 270 -16.88 -14.03 2.98
C LEU A 270 -17.98 -14.97 2.49
N HIS A 271 -17.69 -15.81 1.54
CA HIS A 271 -18.55 -16.93 1.17
C HIS A 271 -18.17 -18.17 1.97
N VAL A 272 -19.13 -18.74 2.66
CA VAL A 272 -18.96 -19.97 3.45
C VAL A 272 -19.88 -21.05 2.91
N LEU A 273 -19.28 -22.12 2.43
CA LEU A 273 -19.98 -23.31 1.96
C LEU A 273 -19.63 -24.49 2.88
N VAL A 274 -20.60 -25.03 3.59
CA VAL A 274 -20.42 -26.23 4.44
C VAL A 274 -21.05 -27.42 3.75
N ILE A 275 -20.22 -28.44 3.49
CA ILE A 275 -20.64 -29.68 2.85
C ILE A 275 -20.49 -30.82 3.88
N GLY A 276 -21.59 -31.47 4.21
CA GLY A 276 -21.62 -32.68 5.05
C GLY A 276 -21.59 -33.93 4.19
N TYR A 277 -20.85 -34.94 4.66
CA TYR A 277 -20.79 -36.26 4.01
C TYR A 277 -21.72 -37.23 4.68
N ASN A 278 -22.82 -37.57 4.04
CA ASN A 278 -23.72 -38.64 4.53
C ASN A 278 -23.61 -39.85 3.60
N HIS A 279 -22.89 -40.88 4.01
CA HIS A 279 -22.63 -42.21 3.46
C HIS A 279 -22.88 -42.50 1.96
N ARG A 280 -23.58 -41.63 1.21
CA ARG A 280 -23.88 -41.83 -0.23
C ARG A 280 -24.02 -40.53 -1.08
N LYS A 281 -24.13 -39.34 -0.48
CA LYS A 281 -24.24 -38.09 -1.24
C LYS A 281 -23.76 -36.90 -0.39
N ASP A 282 -23.01 -36.04 -1.02
CA ASP A 282 -22.67 -34.71 -0.49
C ASP A 282 -23.95 -33.92 -0.27
N LYS A 283 -24.08 -33.27 0.87
CA LYS A 283 -25.20 -32.42 1.20
C LYS A 283 -24.71 -31.04 1.62
N VAL A 284 -25.16 -30.00 0.93
CA VAL A 284 -24.92 -28.63 1.35
C VAL A 284 -25.68 -28.36 2.64
N MET A 285 -24.95 -27.97 3.68
CA MET A 285 -25.47 -27.65 5.02
C MET A 285 -25.60 -26.14 5.24
N LEU A 286 -24.74 -25.37 4.59
CA LEU A 286 -24.72 -23.92 4.56
C LEU A 286 -24.15 -23.47 3.21
N ASP A 287 -24.72 -22.42 2.65
CA ASP A 287 -24.23 -21.70 1.47
C ASP A 287 -24.61 -20.23 1.65
N GLU A 288 -23.75 -19.45 2.29
CA GLU A 288 -24.06 -18.09 2.68
C GLU A 288 -22.89 -17.13 2.45
N LEU A 289 -23.24 -15.89 2.17
CA LEU A 289 -22.33 -14.76 1.97
C LEU A 289 -22.45 -13.80 3.17
N PHE A 290 -21.34 -13.59 3.85
CA PHE A 290 -21.27 -12.71 5.01
C PHE A 290 -20.49 -11.44 4.64
N PRO A 291 -20.96 -10.25 5.06
CA PRO A 291 -20.14 -9.04 4.94
C PRO A 291 -18.97 -9.09 5.91
N LEU A 292 -17.85 -8.54 5.49
CA LEU A 292 -16.69 -8.27 6.32
C LEU A 292 -16.48 -6.76 6.44
N ASP A 293 -15.83 -6.34 7.52
CA ASP A 293 -15.47 -4.94 7.69
C ASP A 293 -14.42 -4.52 6.64
N GLY A 294 -14.50 -3.28 6.18
CA GLY A 294 -13.49 -2.68 5.33
C GLY A 294 -12.15 -2.54 6.09
N MET A 295 -11.08 -2.36 5.33
CA MET A 295 -9.73 -2.26 5.90
C MET A 295 -8.99 -1.08 5.29
N LEU A 296 -8.34 -0.28 6.15
CA LEU A 296 -7.39 0.74 5.71
C LEU A 296 -6.11 0.11 5.18
N GLU A 297 -5.34 0.88 4.42
CA GLU A 297 -4.00 0.45 4.00
C GLU A 297 -3.14 0.02 5.19
N GLY A 298 -2.46 -1.11 5.04
CA GLY A 298 -1.57 -1.68 6.07
C GLY A 298 -2.29 -2.14 7.35
N GLU A 299 -3.62 -2.13 7.36
CA GLU A 299 -4.37 -2.60 8.51
C GLU A 299 -4.33 -4.13 8.62
N GLU A 300 -3.99 -4.61 9.82
CA GLU A 300 -4.20 -5.98 10.21
C GLU A 300 -5.38 -6.06 11.18
N ASN A 301 -6.31 -6.92 10.89
CA ASN A 301 -7.40 -7.19 11.82
C ASN A 301 -7.81 -8.67 11.82
N SER A 302 -8.50 -9.06 12.90
CA SER A 302 -9.09 -10.39 13.02
C SER A 302 -10.61 -10.24 13.00
N GLN A 303 -11.24 -10.81 12.01
CA GLN A 303 -12.69 -10.81 11.87
C GLN A 303 -13.27 -12.18 12.21
N THR A 304 -14.36 -12.21 12.95
CA THR A 304 -15.03 -13.46 13.35
C THR A 304 -16.49 -13.43 12.92
N ILE A 305 -16.85 -14.36 12.06
CA ILE A 305 -18.22 -14.59 11.62
C ILE A 305 -18.81 -15.74 12.41
N ARG A 306 -20.02 -15.55 12.96
CA ARG A 306 -20.76 -16.54 13.72
C ARG A 306 -22.03 -16.93 12.97
N PHE A 307 -22.27 -18.23 12.87
CA PHE A 307 -23.45 -18.77 12.20
C PHE A 307 -23.88 -20.10 12.83
N GLN A 308 -25.03 -20.59 12.43
CA GLN A 308 -25.52 -21.89 12.90
C GLN A 308 -25.74 -22.82 11.70
N CYS A 309 -25.09 -23.98 11.71
CA CYS A 309 -25.30 -24.99 10.70
C CYS A 309 -25.19 -26.41 11.27
N MET A 310 -25.63 -27.41 10.49
CA MET A 310 -25.34 -28.80 10.80
C MET A 310 -23.90 -29.07 10.38
N VAL A 311 -23.10 -29.55 11.33
CA VAL A 311 -21.70 -29.93 11.11
C VAL A 311 -21.50 -31.31 11.66
N ASP A 312 -20.88 -32.21 10.92
CA ASP A 312 -20.45 -33.54 11.37
C ASP A 312 -18.91 -33.65 11.24
N LYS A 313 -18.40 -34.79 11.74
CA LYS A 313 -16.95 -35.03 11.75
C LYS A 313 -16.29 -35.09 10.36
N ASP A 314 -17.08 -35.35 9.34
CA ASP A 314 -16.61 -35.51 7.96
C ASP A 314 -16.97 -34.29 7.10
N SER A 315 -17.50 -33.23 7.71
CA SER A 315 -17.84 -31.99 6.99
C SER A 315 -16.60 -31.29 6.46
N VAL A 316 -16.75 -30.72 5.28
CA VAL A 316 -15.77 -29.84 4.63
C VAL A 316 -16.34 -28.43 4.61
N ILE A 317 -15.53 -27.46 5.02
CA ILE A 317 -15.87 -26.06 5.00
C ILE A 317 -15.01 -25.40 3.94
N GLN A 318 -15.64 -24.92 2.89
CA GLN A 318 -15.01 -24.12 1.84
C GLN A 318 -15.27 -22.65 2.13
N ILE A 319 -14.23 -21.86 2.05
CA ILE A 319 -14.21 -20.48 2.44
C ILE A 319 -13.64 -19.69 1.26
N THR A 320 -14.35 -18.65 0.83
CA THR A 320 -13.85 -17.75 -0.20
C THR A 320 -13.92 -16.31 0.31
N VAL A 321 -12.78 -15.66 0.42
CA VAL A 321 -12.68 -14.23 0.69
C VAL A 321 -12.66 -13.50 -0.65
N MET A 322 -13.53 -12.52 -0.83
CA MET A 322 -13.67 -11.75 -2.07
C MET A 322 -14.02 -10.29 -1.76
N GLY A 323 -13.79 -9.41 -2.71
CA GLY A 323 -14.13 -7.99 -2.61
C GLY A 323 -13.97 -7.30 -3.96
N ASP A 324 -14.35 -6.04 -4.01
CA ASP A 324 -14.30 -5.27 -5.24
C ASP A 324 -12.84 -5.00 -5.63
N GLY A 325 -12.44 -5.46 -6.82
CA GLY A 325 -11.06 -5.35 -7.31
C GLY A 325 -10.05 -6.30 -6.66
N ILE A 326 -10.50 -7.25 -5.81
CA ILE A 326 -9.65 -8.21 -5.11
C ILE A 326 -9.77 -9.58 -5.75
N ALA A 327 -8.65 -10.25 -5.97
CA ALA A 327 -8.64 -11.64 -6.40
C ALA A 327 -9.23 -12.52 -5.29
N ALA A 328 -10.19 -13.38 -5.64
CA ALA A 328 -10.81 -14.30 -4.70
C ALA A 328 -9.78 -15.29 -4.13
N GLN A 329 -9.77 -15.47 -2.82
CA GLN A 329 -8.91 -16.42 -2.13
C GLN A 329 -9.74 -17.56 -1.55
N HIS A 330 -9.34 -18.79 -1.84
CA HIS A 330 -10.08 -20.00 -1.48
C HIS A 330 -9.33 -20.81 -0.44
N PHE A 331 -10.04 -21.26 0.58
CA PHE A 331 -9.53 -22.09 1.66
C PHE A 331 -10.47 -23.26 1.91
N GLU A 332 -9.92 -24.38 2.39
CA GLU A 332 -10.68 -25.56 2.74
C GLU A 332 -10.28 -26.08 4.12
N ILE A 333 -11.25 -26.31 4.99
CA ILE A 333 -11.06 -26.92 6.31
C ILE A 333 -11.79 -28.27 6.35
N LYS A 334 -11.04 -29.35 6.58
CA LYS A 334 -11.56 -30.71 6.79
C LYS A 334 -11.60 -31.03 8.27
N LEU A 335 -12.77 -31.22 8.84
CA LEU A 335 -12.91 -31.40 10.29
C LEU A 335 -12.28 -32.69 10.82
N ASN A 336 -12.13 -33.70 9.97
CA ASN A 336 -11.57 -35.01 10.38
C ASN A 336 -10.03 -35.00 10.61
N GLN A 337 -9.29 -33.95 10.27
CA GLN A 337 -7.84 -33.91 10.43
C GLN A 337 -7.35 -33.40 11.80
N SER A 338 -8.21 -32.92 12.68
CA SER A 338 -7.81 -32.31 13.96
C SER A 338 -7.48 -33.30 15.10
N ARG A 339 -7.55 -34.60 14.88
CA ARG A 339 -7.29 -35.63 15.92
C ARG A 339 -5.98 -36.42 15.77
N ARG A 340 -5.02 -36.03 14.94
CA ARG A 340 -3.67 -36.62 14.88
C ARG A 340 -2.58 -35.76 15.51
N ARG A 341 -2.84 -35.14 16.67
CA ARG A 341 -1.80 -34.70 17.61
C ARG A 341 -1.91 -35.53 18.88
N GLY A 342 -1.47 -36.75 18.78
CA GLY A 342 -1.39 -37.69 19.90
C GLY A 342 -0.17 -38.58 19.73
N ARG A 343 0.88 -38.25 20.48
CA ARG A 343 1.98 -39.15 20.89
C ARG A 343 2.89 -39.67 19.78
N TYR A 344 4.03 -39.03 19.65
CA TYR A 344 5.33 -39.74 19.83
C TYR A 344 6.26 -38.78 20.57
#